data_3ceb380814aa33ffc875edd6e2c4c63d
#
_entry.id   3ceb380814aa33ffc875edd6e2c4c63d
#
_cell.length_a   1.000
_cell.length_b   1.000
_cell.length_c   1.000
_cell.angle_alpha   90.00
_cell.angle_beta   90.00
_cell.angle_gamma   90.00
#
_symmetry.space_group_name_H-M   'P 1'
#
loop_
_entity.id
_entity.type
_entity.pdbx_description
1 polymer ?
#
loop_
_entity_poly.entity_id
_entity_poly.type
_entity_poly.pdbx_seq_one_letter_code
_entity_poly.pdbx_strand_id
1 'polypeptide(L)'
;VVKPVQKNNIQTVDLVRMLGILLDNAIEEVEENHGDITLLMIQDEDALTIVVDNYVNRDVNINEIDGNGFSTKENHLGIGLHSLENIINKYSNISHNISCKNNRFVQEIIILMVRR
;
A
#
# COMPACT_ATOMS: atom_id res chain seq x y z
N VAL A 1 -4.04 -12.16 22.87
CA VAL A 1 -2.60 -12.19 23.07
C VAL A 1 -1.93 -11.45 21.93
N VAL A 2 -1.17 -10.45 22.26
CA VAL A 2 -0.40 -9.72 21.28
C VAL A 2 0.92 -10.46 21.06
N LYS A 3 1.11 -10.99 19.86
CA LYS A 3 2.38 -11.60 19.52
C LYS A 3 3.37 -10.54 19.08
N PRO A 4 4.63 -10.64 19.46
CA PRO A 4 5.63 -9.73 18.90
C PRO A 4 5.68 -9.90 17.38
N VAL A 5 5.95 -8.82 16.68
CA VAL A 5 6.15 -8.87 15.24
C VAL A 5 7.35 -9.74 14.95
N GLN A 6 7.16 -10.78 14.15
CA GLN A 6 8.26 -11.64 13.77
C GLN A 6 9.26 -10.89 12.90
N LYS A 7 10.50 -11.28 13.06
CA LYS A 7 11.57 -10.64 12.32
C LYS A 7 11.45 -10.98 10.85
N ASN A 8 11.35 -9.96 10.03
CA ASN A 8 11.47 -10.08 8.58
C ASN A 8 12.78 -9.41 8.17
N ASN A 9 13.13 -9.46 6.92
CA ASN A 9 14.37 -8.86 6.44
C ASN A 9 14.20 -7.40 6.00
N ILE A 10 13.08 -6.80 6.29
CA ILE A 10 12.77 -5.44 5.86
C ILE A 10 13.31 -4.45 6.89
N GLN A 11 14.06 -3.46 6.44
CA GLN A 11 14.51 -2.41 7.33
C GLN A 11 13.33 -1.59 7.83
N THR A 12 13.36 -1.23 9.10
CA THR A 12 12.26 -0.48 9.72
C THR A 12 11.95 0.81 8.96
N VAL A 13 12.98 1.51 8.51
CA VAL A 13 12.77 2.78 7.77
C VAL A 13 12.00 2.54 6.48
N ASP A 14 12.27 1.44 5.79
CA ASP A 14 11.55 1.12 4.55
C ASP A 14 10.11 0.71 4.85
N LEU A 15 9.87 -0.04 5.90
CA LEU A 15 8.52 -0.43 6.31
C LEU A 15 7.68 0.81 6.66
N VAL A 16 8.24 1.72 7.44
CA VAL A 16 7.55 2.96 7.82
C VAL A 16 7.26 3.81 6.59
N ARG A 17 8.20 3.90 5.67
CA ARG A 17 7.99 4.67 4.43
C ARG A 17 6.90 4.06 3.55
N MET A 18 6.88 2.75 3.40
CA MET A 18 5.83 2.09 2.63
C MET A 18 4.46 2.36 3.22
N LEU A 19 4.33 2.21 4.53
CA LEU A 19 3.08 2.48 5.21
C LEU A 19 2.67 3.94 5.05
N GLY A 20 3.62 4.85 5.19
CA GLY A 20 3.36 6.29 5.02
C GLY A 20 2.85 6.62 3.63
N ILE A 21 3.43 6.03 2.59
CA ILE A 21 2.98 6.26 1.22
C ILE A 21 1.55 5.75 1.02
N LEU A 22 1.25 4.55 1.51
CA LEU A 22 -0.11 4.01 1.40
C LEU A 22 -1.13 4.90 2.09
N LEU A 23 -0.80 5.35 3.30
CA LEU A 23 -1.71 6.20 4.07
C LEU A 23 -1.86 7.59 3.45
N ASP A 24 -0.77 8.17 2.98
CA ASP A 24 -0.82 9.48 2.33
C ASP A 24 -1.71 9.46 1.11
N ASN A 25 -1.60 8.43 0.29
CA ASN A 25 -2.46 8.28 -0.88
C ASN A 25 -3.93 8.19 -0.49
N ALA A 26 -4.23 7.41 0.55
CA ALA A 26 -5.60 7.26 1.02
C ALA A 26 -6.14 8.55 1.63
N ILE A 27 -5.33 9.24 2.43
CA ILE A 27 -5.73 10.49 3.07
C ILE A 27 -6.02 11.56 2.02
N GLU A 28 -5.15 11.72 1.04
CA GLU A 28 -5.36 12.71 -0.02
C GLU A 28 -6.68 12.46 -0.76
N GLU A 29 -6.99 11.20 -1.03
CA GLU A 29 -8.22 10.88 -1.73
C GLU A 29 -9.45 11.22 -0.88
N VAL A 30 -9.48 10.82 0.38
CA VAL A 30 -10.67 11.03 1.23
C VAL A 30 -10.82 12.48 1.71
N GLU A 31 -9.75 13.26 1.73
CA GLU A 31 -9.88 14.67 2.03
C GLU A 31 -10.78 15.37 1.03
N GLU A 32 -10.78 14.94 -0.22
CA GLU A 32 -11.60 15.53 -1.26
C GLU A 32 -13.02 14.96 -1.31
N ASN A 33 -13.18 13.67 -1.03
CA ASN A 33 -14.47 13.00 -1.18
C ASN A 33 -15.18 12.74 0.14
N HIS A 34 -14.56 13.08 1.26
CA HIS A 34 -15.10 12.88 2.62
C HIS A 34 -15.40 11.41 2.93
N GLY A 35 -14.66 10.51 2.30
CA GLY A 35 -14.83 9.09 2.52
C GLY A 35 -14.07 8.58 3.74
N ASP A 36 -14.02 7.29 3.86
CA ASP A 36 -13.37 6.61 4.97
C ASP A 36 -12.14 5.84 4.52
N ILE A 37 -11.28 5.51 5.46
CA ILE A 37 -10.09 4.71 5.26
C ILE A 37 -10.12 3.56 6.25
N THR A 38 -9.79 2.37 5.77
CA THR A 38 -9.57 1.21 6.62
C THR A 38 -8.12 0.77 6.50
N LEU A 39 -7.46 0.63 7.63
CA LEU A 39 -6.12 0.07 7.71
C LEU A 39 -6.20 -1.27 8.41
N LEU A 40 -5.67 -2.31 7.79
CA LEU A 40 -5.64 -3.64 8.35
C LEU A 40 -4.22 -4.17 8.29
N MET A 41 -3.74 -4.68 9.39
CA MET A 41 -2.43 -5.35 9.45
C MET A 41 -2.63 -6.72 10.07
N ILE A 42 -2.23 -7.75 9.33
CA ILE A 42 -2.36 -9.13 9.77
C ILE A 42 -0.99 -9.79 9.68
N GLN A 43 -0.58 -10.42 10.75
CA GLN A 43 0.65 -11.18 10.76
C GLN A 43 0.38 -12.62 11.18
N ASP A 44 0.92 -13.54 10.40
CA ASP A 44 0.94 -14.95 10.75
C ASP A 44 2.37 -15.47 10.63
N GLU A 45 2.54 -16.78 10.64
CA GLU A 45 3.88 -17.38 10.56
C GLU A 45 4.54 -17.18 9.20
N ASP A 46 3.75 -16.95 8.16
CA ASP A 46 4.24 -16.91 6.79
C ASP A 46 4.42 -15.50 6.26
N ALA A 47 3.60 -14.57 6.72
CA ALA A 47 3.58 -13.24 6.11
C ALA A 47 3.06 -12.16 7.05
N LEU A 48 3.49 -10.93 6.78
CA LEU A 48 2.85 -9.72 7.27
C LEU A 48 2.09 -9.10 6.11
N THR A 49 0.79 -8.92 6.27
CA THR A 49 -0.08 -8.33 5.25
C THR A 49 -0.58 -6.99 5.74
N ILE A 50 -0.40 -5.97 4.92
CA ILE A 50 -0.86 -4.60 5.20
C ILE A 50 -1.86 -4.23 4.11
N VAL A 51 -3.06 -3.84 4.51
CA VAL A 51 -4.11 -3.43 3.57
C VAL A 51 -4.55 -2.02 3.93
N VAL A 52 -4.52 -1.14 2.94
CA VAL A 52 -5.11 0.19 3.06
C VAL A 52 -6.21 0.29 2.03
N ASP A 53 -7.41 0.56 2.48
CA ASP A 53 -8.64 0.56 1.70
C ASP A 53 -9.32 1.90 1.92
N ASN A 54 -9.58 2.62 0.85
CA ASN A 54 -10.25 3.92 0.97
C ASN A 54 -11.38 4.07 -0.05
N TYR A 55 -12.36 4.87 0.31
CA TYR A 55 -13.43 5.22 -0.59
C TYR A 55 -12.91 6.08 -1.75
N VAL A 56 -13.42 5.82 -2.95
CA VAL A 56 -13.20 6.68 -4.12
C VAL A 56 -14.55 6.97 -4.75
N ASN A 57 -14.73 8.19 -5.24
CA ASN A 57 -15.98 8.61 -5.85
C ASN A 57 -15.94 8.57 -7.38
N ARG A 58 -14.91 7.94 -7.92
CA ARG A 58 -14.71 7.80 -9.36
C ARG A 58 -14.10 6.43 -9.65
N ASP A 59 -14.19 6.03 -10.91
CA ASP A 59 -13.51 4.82 -11.35
C ASP A 59 -12.03 5.12 -11.52
N VAL A 60 -11.21 4.25 -10.98
CA VAL A 60 -9.76 4.30 -11.15
C VAL A 60 -9.39 3.13 -12.06
N ASN A 61 -8.78 3.44 -13.21
CA ASN A 61 -8.30 2.41 -14.10
C ASN A 61 -6.94 1.91 -13.61
N ILE A 62 -6.95 0.73 -13.01
CA ILE A 62 -5.74 0.15 -12.43
C ILE A 62 -4.66 -0.05 -13.49
N ASN A 63 -5.04 -0.36 -14.72
CA ASN A 63 -4.07 -0.59 -15.80
C ASN A 63 -3.30 0.65 -16.19
N GLU A 64 -3.77 1.83 -15.82
CA GLU A 64 -3.08 3.08 -16.10
C GLU A 64 -2.18 3.52 -14.94
N ILE A 65 -2.21 2.81 -13.82
CA ILE A 65 -1.37 3.10 -12.67
C ILE A 65 -0.12 2.23 -12.78
N ASP A 66 0.98 2.81 -13.21
CA ASP A 66 2.18 2.04 -13.50
C ASP A 66 3.43 2.53 -12.78
N GLY A 67 3.30 3.47 -11.87
CA GLY A 67 4.44 3.99 -11.15
C GLY A 67 5.28 4.99 -11.92
N ASN A 68 4.93 5.29 -13.16
CA ASN A 68 5.68 6.22 -14.01
C ASN A 68 5.13 7.63 -13.99
N GLY A 69 4.40 7.96 -12.95
CA GLY A 69 3.91 9.30 -12.76
C GLY A 69 2.48 9.52 -13.22
N PHE A 70 1.78 8.46 -13.63
CA PHE A 70 0.36 8.61 -13.91
C PHE A 70 -0.38 9.02 -12.65
N SER A 71 -1.24 9.99 -12.76
CA SER A 71 -2.08 10.39 -11.66
C SER A 71 -3.34 11.06 -12.19
N THR A 72 -4.45 10.79 -11.56
CA THR A 72 -5.70 11.46 -11.84
C THR A 72 -5.83 12.77 -11.09
N LYS A 73 -4.92 13.04 -10.17
CA LYS A 73 -4.98 14.23 -9.32
C LYS A 73 -3.60 14.83 -9.20
N GLU A 74 -3.21 15.51 -10.24
CA GLU A 74 -1.96 16.24 -10.30
C GLU A 74 -0.77 15.38 -9.93
N ASN A 75 -0.83 14.11 -10.31
CA ASN A 75 0.27 13.17 -10.17
C ASN A 75 0.60 12.72 -8.75
N HIS A 76 -0.25 12.99 -7.77
CA HIS A 76 0.03 12.57 -6.40
C HIS A 76 0.10 11.06 -6.28
N LEU A 77 -0.93 10.36 -6.78
CA LEU A 77 -1.00 8.92 -6.69
C LEU A 77 0.15 8.26 -7.44
N GLY A 78 0.43 8.71 -8.66
CA GLY A 78 1.50 8.15 -9.46
C GLY A 78 2.87 8.33 -8.83
N ILE A 79 3.14 9.51 -8.27
CA ILE A 79 4.42 9.79 -7.61
C ILE A 79 4.59 8.88 -6.39
N GLY A 80 3.55 8.75 -5.58
CA GLY A 80 3.61 7.90 -4.41
C GLY A 80 3.85 6.45 -4.77
N LEU A 81 3.16 5.95 -5.80
CA LEU A 81 3.33 4.56 -6.23
C LEU A 81 4.72 4.31 -6.79
N HIS A 82 5.29 5.29 -7.49
CA HIS A 82 6.66 5.14 -7.99
C HIS A 82 7.65 5.00 -6.84
N SER A 83 7.52 5.84 -5.82
CA SER A 83 8.37 5.75 -4.63
C SER A 83 8.19 4.41 -3.91
N LEU A 84 6.96 3.94 -3.81
CA LEU A 84 6.64 2.66 -3.20
C LEU A 84 7.31 1.52 -3.95
N GLU A 85 7.23 1.51 -5.28
CA GLU A 85 7.87 0.49 -6.09
C GLU A 85 9.38 0.48 -5.92
N ASN A 86 10.01 1.65 -5.80
CA ASN A 86 11.45 1.73 -5.57
C ASN A 86 11.84 1.05 -4.27
N ILE A 87 11.02 1.17 -3.23
CA ILE A 87 11.28 0.49 -1.97
C ILE A 87 11.07 -1.02 -2.13
N ILE A 88 9.95 -1.42 -2.72
CA ILE A 88 9.61 -2.82 -2.90
C ILE A 88 10.69 -3.55 -3.69
N ASN A 89 11.23 -2.92 -4.70
CA ASN A 89 12.24 -3.53 -5.57
C ASN A 89 13.57 -3.80 -4.89
N LYS A 90 13.80 -3.26 -3.69
CA LYS A 90 14.98 -3.61 -2.90
C LYS A 90 14.89 -5.00 -2.28
N TYR A 91 13.71 -5.59 -2.27
CA TYR A 91 13.44 -6.83 -1.53
C TYR A 91 12.83 -7.87 -2.46
N SER A 92 13.17 -9.13 -2.24
CA SER A 92 12.65 -10.23 -3.06
C SER A 92 11.37 -10.84 -2.49
N ASN A 93 10.96 -10.43 -1.30
CA ASN A 93 9.88 -11.08 -0.55
C ASN A 93 8.67 -10.16 -0.34
N ILE A 94 8.54 -9.09 -1.10
CA ILE A 94 7.41 -8.17 -0.99
C ILE A 94 6.58 -8.21 -2.26
N SER A 95 5.27 -8.34 -2.11
CA SER A 95 4.29 -8.22 -3.20
C SER A 95 3.40 -7.02 -2.94
N HIS A 96 2.98 -6.35 -4.01
CA HIS A 96 2.08 -5.21 -3.93
C HIS A 96 0.93 -5.42 -4.91
N ASN A 97 -0.29 -5.38 -4.41
CA ASN A 97 -1.50 -5.55 -5.21
C ASN A 97 -2.38 -4.32 -5.07
N ILE A 98 -2.95 -3.89 -6.18
CA ILE A 98 -3.86 -2.75 -6.24
C ILE A 98 -5.16 -3.21 -6.88
N SER A 99 -6.28 -2.84 -6.30
CA SER A 99 -7.58 -3.07 -6.92
C SER A 99 -8.50 -1.89 -6.68
N CYS A 100 -9.46 -1.70 -7.58
CA CYS A 100 -10.49 -0.70 -7.41
C CYS A 100 -11.81 -1.30 -7.85
N LYS A 101 -12.75 -1.41 -6.92
CA LYS A 101 -14.04 -2.05 -7.19
C LYS A 101 -15.05 -1.53 -6.19
N ASN A 102 -16.27 -1.28 -6.66
CA ASN A 102 -17.38 -0.84 -5.81
C ASN A 102 -17.04 0.43 -5.00
N ASN A 103 -16.36 1.36 -5.63
CA ASN A 103 -15.95 2.62 -4.99
C ASN A 103 -14.96 2.43 -3.83
N ARG A 104 -14.22 1.31 -3.85
CA ARG A 104 -13.13 1.08 -2.90
C ARG A 104 -11.82 0.91 -3.66
N PHE A 105 -10.84 1.72 -3.30
CA PHE A 105 -9.47 1.59 -3.81
C PHE A 105 -8.66 0.88 -2.73
N VAL A 106 -8.11 -0.27 -3.08
CA VAL A 106 -7.44 -1.14 -2.12
C VAL A 106 -6.00 -1.36 -2.54
N GLN A 107 -5.08 -1.09 -1.63
CA GLN A 107 -3.68 -1.43 -1.81
C GLN A 107 -3.28 -2.44 -0.74
N GLU A 108 -2.66 -3.52 -1.17
CA GLU A 108 -2.23 -4.59 -0.29
C GLU A 108 -0.74 -4.84 -0.46
N ILE A 109 -0.02 -4.85 0.64
CA ILE A 109 1.38 -5.24 0.65
C ILE A 109 1.50 -6.52 1.45
N ILE A 110 2.12 -7.53 0.85
CA ILE A 110 2.39 -8.81 1.50
C ILE A 110 3.89 -8.98 1.61
N ILE A 111 4.37 -9.12 2.82
CA ILE A 111 5.78 -9.33 3.12
C ILE A 111 5.93 -10.76 3.64
N LEU A 112 6.55 -11.62 2.83
CA LEU A 112 6.78 -12.99 3.25
C LEU A 112 7.88 -13.03 4.31
N MET A 113 7.68 -13.84 5.33
CA MET A 113 8.69 -14.00 6.37
C MET A 113 9.86 -14.80 5.84
N VAL A 114 11.05 -14.37 6.19
CA VAL A 114 12.26 -15.08 5.82
C VAL A 114 12.41 -16.27 6.74
N ARG A 115 12.49 -17.45 6.16
CA ARG A 115 12.72 -18.69 6.90
C ARG A 115 14.17 -19.13 6.71
N ARG A 116 14.72 -19.64 7.77
CA ARG A 116 16.08 -20.19 7.74
C ARG A 116 16.05 -21.70 7.69
#